data_ac2b5ae6616c893fd115c0b9f09ba19e
#
_entry.id   ac2b5ae6616c893fd115c0b9f09ba19e
#
_cell.length_a   1.000
_cell.length_b   1.000
_cell.length_c   1.000
_cell.angle_alpha   90.00
_cell.angle_beta   90.00
_cell.angle_gamma   90.00
#
_symmetry.space_group_name_H-M   'P 1'
#
loop_
_entity.id
_entity.type
_entity.pdbx_description
1 polymer ?
#
loop_
_entity_poly.entity_id
_entity_poly.type
_entity_poly.pdbx_seq_one_letter_code
_entity_poly.pdbx_strand_id
1 'polypeptide(L)'
;RSIQQISGAWTGIYHWSETEGKYWNKKLQEMTDSHWGEMVRAMDKLNMNIIVIQEVFRNEEYAGKHSVNVTNYTGKAFYPSNLYPGRMDIKADDPIEAILTEADRRNMNVFLGIGMFAWFDFTTESLEWHKRVAKELWEKYGHHESFYGFYISEESGGGLDNWEKSPLMRKKRKEDIVTFFKEFKAYCNTFAPGKPMMLATNSFDIPNGMDTYPDLLKHLDILCPFGFARMPKEDLKGLEAANLLQKVCDEAKAHLWFDLEAFLFNQDNSLYPRPIDGIIQDLNQFENFETILCYQFPGVFNDPEMSVCIGEKETIDLFNGYLDYLNEQKKEGKDKIVSEVKPITGTWINLAYQDVRNKYTNLQYFDNTDPGMWEQKVKELSDMGMEYLVFMAVANEGEAYYPSKLMPWAYSENRKSPVDAIMDAAARLGMKVFMSIGWAKDQDDNLRDPVIQQRQLDMMKELASIYRTHKALYGWYLPVEDCLCPILSEHAVNAVNALAEQARRLTPNKKILISPYGMVNSDFDDPEYERRLSRLKVDVITYQDEVGCVREKFPLVRLKENWQKLRTIHDKLNIALWANCETFTWEDELNDRTSALIPAAYSRLLSQQAAASAAGVENIVSFMFCGIIE
;
A
#
# COMPACT_ATOMS: atom_id res chain seq x y z
N ARG A 1 -6.44 -14.24 -6.43
CA ARG A 1 -6.78 -12.81 -6.59
C ARG A 1 -6.83 -12.18 -5.21
N SER A 2 -6.14 -11.06 -5.00
CA SER A 2 -6.39 -10.21 -3.84
C SER A 2 -7.83 -9.70 -3.90
N ILE A 3 -8.49 -9.62 -2.76
CA ILE A 3 -9.84 -9.04 -2.67
C ILE A 3 -9.76 -7.59 -3.16
N GLN A 4 -10.56 -7.22 -4.16
CA GLN A 4 -10.74 -5.82 -4.55
C GLN A 4 -11.59 -5.14 -3.48
N GLN A 5 -10.98 -4.21 -2.75
CA GLN A 5 -11.61 -3.55 -1.62
C GLN A 5 -11.29 -2.05 -1.60
N ILE A 6 -12.16 -1.31 -0.96
CA ILE A 6 -11.92 0.10 -0.64
C ILE A 6 -11.00 0.16 0.59
N SER A 7 -9.80 0.70 0.42
CA SER A 7 -8.78 0.76 1.50
C SER A 7 -8.89 2.01 2.36
N GLY A 8 -9.71 2.96 1.98
CA GLY A 8 -9.88 4.19 2.73
C GLY A 8 -10.92 5.13 2.13
N ALA A 9 -11.14 6.24 2.81
CA ALA A 9 -12.15 7.20 2.38
C ALA A 9 -11.78 8.64 2.73
N TRP A 10 -12.33 9.57 1.97
CA TRP A 10 -12.36 10.98 2.34
C TRP A 10 -13.30 11.21 3.52
N THR A 11 -12.90 12.12 4.36
CA THR A 11 -13.65 12.55 5.53
C THR A 11 -13.67 14.07 5.52
N GLY A 12 -14.80 14.66 5.19
CA GLY A 12 -15.05 16.09 5.36
C GLY A 12 -15.49 16.38 6.79
N ILE A 13 -14.83 17.30 7.47
CA ILE A 13 -15.30 17.78 8.79
C ILE A 13 -16.62 18.54 8.62
N TYR A 14 -16.74 19.22 7.51
CA TYR A 14 -17.96 19.87 7.07
C TYR A 14 -17.94 19.93 5.53
N HIS A 15 -19.04 19.57 4.87
CA HIS A 15 -19.05 19.58 3.42
C HIS A 15 -19.06 21.02 2.88
N TRP A 16 -18.25 21.27 1.85
CA TRP A 16 -18.07 22.59 1.26
C TRP A 16 -19.36 23.18 0.66
N SER A 17 -20.26 22.37 0.17
CA SER A 17 -21.54 22.75 -0.42
C SER A 17 -22.70 22.40 0.50
N GLU A 18 -23.50 23.40 0.87
CA GLU A 18 -24.71 23.17 1.66
C GLU A 18 -25.77 22.40 0.89
N THR A 19 -25.80 22.53 -0.44
CA THR A 19 -26.72 21.77 -1.29
C THR A 19 -26.32 20.30 -1.35
N GLU A 20 -25.07 20.00 -1.65
CA GLU A 20 -24.56 18.62 -1.70
C GLU A 20 -24.61 17.97 -0.34
N GLY A 21 -24.17 18.64 0.70
CA GLY A 21 -24.14 18.17 2.09
C GLY A 21 -25.47 18.30 2.84
N LYS A 22 -26.58 18.50 2.16
CA LYS A 22 -27.91 18.77 2.75
C LYS A 22 -28.31 17.81 3.87
N TYR A 23 -27.99 16.52 3.71
CA TYR A 23 -28.33 15.48 4.69
C TYR A 23 -27.26 15.24 5.74
N TRP A 24 -26.10 15.92 5.66
CA TRP A 24 -24.93 15.64 6.50
C TRP A 24 -24.49 16.82 7.35
N ASN A 25 -24.44 18.02 6.78
CA ASN A 25 -23.73 19.15 7.35
C ASN A 25 -24.20 19.52 8.76
N LYS A 26 -25.50 19.53 8.99
CA LYS A 26 -26.03 19.81 10.33
C LYS A 26 -25.59 18.78 11.37
N LYS A 27 -25.54 17.52 10.99
CA LYS A 27 -25.07 16.42 11.87
C LYS A 27 -23.57 16.49 12.09
N LEU A 28 -22.80 16.77 11.05
CA LEU A 28 -21.35 16.94 11.18
C LEU A 28 -21.01 18.09 12.12
N GLN A 29 -21.75 19.19 12.05
CA GLN A 29 -21.58 20.33 12.95
C GLN A 29 -21.77 19.95 14.43
N GLU A 30 -22.66 19.00 14.72
CA GLU A 30 -22.98 18.54 16.07
C GLU A 30 -22.04 17.44 16.58
N MET A 31 -21.16 16.87 15.75
CA MET A 31 -20.23 15.83 16.16
C MET A 31 -19.19 16.37 17.16
N THR A 32 -19.00 15.59 18.24
CA THR A 32 -17.94 15.82 19.22
C THR A 32 -16.65 15.10 18.81
N ASP A 33 -15.54 15.38 19.47
CA ASP A 33 -14.29 14.65 19.29
C ASP A 33 -14.47 13.15 19.47
N SER A 34 -15.29 12.72 20.43
CA SER A 34 -15.62 11.30 20.65
C SER A 34 -16.32 10.68 19.44
N HIS A 35 -17.23 11.40 18.80
CA HIS A 35 -17.94 10.91 17.60
C HIS A 35 -16.97 10.75 16.40
N TRP A 36 -16.00 11.63 16.26
CA TRP A 36 -14.95 11.45 15.24
C TRP A 36 -14.10 10.21 15.49
N GLY A 37 -13.82 9.89 16.75
CA GLY A 37 -13.18 8.61 17.09
C GLY A 37 -14.05 7.40 16.76
N GLU A 38 -15.37 7.47 17.00
CA GLU A 38 -16.31 6.40 16.59
C GLU A 38 -16.30 6.16 15.08
N MET A 39 -16.24 7.24 14.31
CA MET A 39 -16.17 7.14 12.85
C MET A 39 -14.89 6.43 12.39
N VAL A 40 -13.75 6.74 12.99
CA VAL A 40 -12.48 6.05 12.68
C VAL A 40 -12.60 4.55 12.99
N ARG A 41 -13.21 4.18 14.12
CA ARG A 41 -13.49 2.77 14.44
C ARG A 41 -14.42 2.11 13.44
N ALA A 42 -15.43 2.82 12.96
CA ALA A 42 -16.34 2.32 11.93
C ALA A 42 -15.62 2.06 10.59
N MET A 43 -14.70 2.93 10.21
CA MET A 43 -13.85 2.73 9.03
C MET A 43 -12.98 1.47 9.18
N ASP A 44 -12.40 1.27 10.35
CA ASP A 44 -11.59 0.09 10.64
C ASP A 44 -12.38 -1.23 10.52
N LYS A 45 -13.66 -1.25 10.93
CA LYS A 45 -14.55 -2.41 10.72
C LYS A 45 -14.71 -2.78 9.23
N LEU A 46 -14.64 -1.81 8.34
CA LEU A 46 -14.68 -2.01 6.89
C LEU A 46 -13.29 -2.26 6.27
N ASN A 47 -12.26 -2.56 7.07
CA ASN A 47 -10.88 -2.70 6.63
C ASN A 47 -10.31 -1.47 5.90
N MET A 48 -10.86 -0.30 6.16
CA MET A 48 -10.33 0.96 5.68
C MET A 48 -9.23 1.43 6.61
N ASN A 49 -8.00 1.50 6.12
CA ASN A 49 -6.83 1.91 6.91
C ASN A 49 -6.25 3.25 6.48
N ILE A 50 -6.88 3.93 5.52
CA ILE A 50 -6.49 5.26 5.04
C ILE A 50 -7.65 6.21 5.24
N ILE A 51 -7.35 7.35 5.85
CA ILE A 51 -8.28 8.47 6.00
C ILE A 51 -7.70 9.67 5.27
N VAL A 52 -8.51 10.30 4.41
CA VAL A 52 -8.14 11.57 3.80
C VAL A 52 -9.06 12.66 4.37
N ILE A 53 -8.51 13.51 5.21
CA ILE A 53 -9.25 14.69 5.66
C ILE A 53 -9.34 15.66 4.49
N GLN A 54 -10.56 15.93 4.03
CA GLN A 54 -10.81 16.71 2.82
C GLN A 54 -10.12 18.06 2.88
N GLU A 55 -10.28 18.76 3.99
CA GLU A 55 -9.75 20.10 4.22
C GLU A 55 -9.77 20.45 5.71
N VAL A 56 -8.86 21.31 6.12
CA VAL A 56 -8.75 21.74 7.53
C VAL A 56 -9.40 23.10 7.80
N PHE A 57 -9.98 23.70 6.77
CA PHE A 57 -10.71 24.98 6.90
C PHE A 57 -11.83 25.06 5.87
N ARG A 58 -12.72 26.03 6.08
CA ARG A 58 -13.73 26.42 5.10
C ARG A 58 -13.56 27.89 4.72
N ASN A 59 -13.50 28.14 3.42
CA ASN A 59 -13.60 29.48 2.88
C ASN A 59 -15.08 29.89 2.75
N GLU A 60 -15.47 31.01 3.35
CA GLU A 60 -16.86 31.47 3.31
C GLU A 60 -17.30 31.95 1.91
N GLU A 61 -16.34 32.30 1.07
CA GLU A 61 -16.58 32.80 -0.28
C GLU A 61 -16.13 31.82 -1.37
N TYR A 62 -16.14 30.56 -1.08
CA TYR A 62 -15.65 29.51 -1.97
C TYR A 62 -16.15 29.69 -3.41
N ALA A 63 -16.66 29.25 -4.12
CA ALA A 63 -17.23 29.19 -5.47
C ALA A 63 -16.60 30.17 -6.50
N GLY A 64 -15.55 29.73 -7.14
CA GLY A 64 -15.08 30.27 -8.44
C GLY A 64 -14.26 31.57 -8.37
N LYS A 65 -13.88 32.00 -7.21
CA LYS A 65 -12.98 33.14 -7.05
C LYS A 65 -11.53 32.70 -7.01
N HIS A 66 -10.74 33.07 -7.99
CA HIS A 66 -9.31 32.76 -8.10
C HIS A 66 -8.45 33.89 -7.49
N SER A 67 -8.80 34.35 -6.31
CA SER A 67 -7.99 35.35 -5.61
C SER A 67 -7.86 35.04 -4.13
N VAL A 68 -6.69 34.62 -3.74
CA VAL A 68 -6.30 34.42 -2.35
C VAL A 68 -5.46 35.60 -1.90
N ASN A 69 -5.85 36.24 -0.81
CA ASN A 69 -5.02 37.24 -0.17
C ASN A 69 -4.27 36.60 1.01
N VAL A 70 -2.98 36.38 0.85
CA VAL A 70 -2.13 35.72 1.86
C VAL A 70 -1.97 36.53 3.15
N THR A 71 -2.33 37.82 3.14
CA THR A 71 -2.24 38.69 4.31
C THR A 71 -3.56 38.90 5.03
N ASN A 72 -4.67 38.60 4.38
CA ASN A 72 -6.02 38.85 4.90
C ASN A 72 -7.02 37.75 4.52
N TYR A 73 -6.66 36.51 4.70
CA TYR A 73 -7.54 35.38 4.45
C TYR A 73 -8.70 35.32 5.46
N THR A 74 -9.92 35.21 4.97
CA THR A 74 -11.15 35.27 5.78
C THR A 74 -11.80 33.94 6.11
N GLY A 75 -11.15 32.84 5.82
CA GLY A 75 -11.67 31.47 6.11
C GLY A 75 -11.71 31.12 7.59
N LYS A 76 -12.45 30.05 7.92
CA LYS A 76 -12.57 29.50 9.27
C LYS A 76 -11.94 28.12 9.34
N ALA A 77 -11.13 27.88 10.36
CA ALA A 77 -10.48 26.60 10.57
C ALA A 77 -11.37 25.61 11.32
N PHE A 78 -11.19 24.31 11.06
CA PHE A 78 -11.80 23.20 11.81
C PHE A 78 -10.97 22.78 13.04
N TYR A 79 -9.80 23.37 13.23
CA TYR A 79 -8.86 23.06 14.30
C TYR A 79 -8.39 24.35 15.00
N PRO A 80 -7.75 24.25 16.18
CA PRO A 80 -7.19 25.43 16.86
C PRO A 80 -5.99 26.00 16.09
N SER A 81 -6.26 26.84 15.11
CA SER A 81 -5.25 27.46 14.24
C SER A 81 -4.82 28.84 14.77
N ASN A 82 -3.54 29.17 14.55
CA ASN A 82 -3.01 30.52 14.77
C ASN A 82 -2.98 31.36 13.48
N LEU A 83 -3.26 30.74 12.34
CA LEU A 83 -3.25 31.39 11.01
C LEU A 83 -4.60 31.97 10.63
N TYR A 84 -5.67 31.25 10.91
CA TYR A 84 -7.00 31.61 10.50
C TYR A 84 -7.65 32.56 11.50
N PRO A 85 -8.35 33.63 11.02
CA PRO A 85 -8.97 34.61 11.89
C PRO A 85 -10.20 34.10 12.64
N GLY A 86 -10.78 33.00 12.19
CA GLY A 86 -11.99 32.40 12.77
C GLY A 86 -11.94 30.91 12.91
N ARG A 87 -12.79 30.43 13.81
CA ARG A 87 -13.07 29.01 14.01
C ARG A 87 -14.43 28.66 13.42
N MET A 88 -14.50 27.53 12.71
CA MET A 88 -15.77 27.01 12.24
C MET A 88 -16.67 26.67 13.44
N ASP A 89 -17.95 27.01 13.33
CA ASP A 89 -18.95 26.68 14.35
C ASP A 89 -19.29 25.19 14.28
N ILE A 90 -18.48 24.40 14.96
CA ILE A 90 -18.63 22.97 15.14
C ILE A 90 -18.49 22.61 16.61
N LYS A 91 -19.14 21.55 17.04
CA LYS A 91 -19.14 21.13 18.44
C LYS A 91 -17.84 20.46 18.89
N ALA A 92 -17.10 19.85 17.95
CA ALA A 92 -15.80 19.24 18.25
C ALA A 92 -14.77 20.31 18.63
N ASP A 93 -13.96 20.04 19.63
CA ASP A 93 -12.87 20.94 20.04
C ASP A 93 -11.71 20.88 19.04
N ASP A 94 -11.27 19.67 18.71
CA ASP A 94 -10.24 19.43 17.69
C ASP A 94 -10.49 18.09 16.98
N PRO A 95 -11.32 18.09 15.92
CA PRO A 95 -11.64 16.83 15.22
C PRO A 95 -10.44 16.22 14.52
N ILE A 96 -9.42 17.01 14.15
CA ILE A 96 -8.20 16.52 13.53
C ILE A 96 -7.38 15.73 14.55
N GLU A 97 -7.18 16.28 15.75
CA GLU A 97 -6.54 15.58 16.86
C GLU A 97 -7.29 14.29 17.23
N ALA A 98 -8.61 14.34 17.28
CA ALA A 98 -9.44 13.18 17.59
C ALA A 98 -9.28 12.05 16.56
N ILE A 99 -9.29 12.39 15.28
CA ILE A 99 -9.09 11.43 14.18
C ILE A 99 -7.69 10.82 14.25
N LEU A 100 -6.65 11.65 14.37
CA LEU A 100 -5.26 11.19 14.42
C LEU A 100 -5.00 10.31 15.64
N THR A 101 -5.52 10.67 16.80
CA THR A 101 -5.37 9.88 18.03
C THR A 101 -5.98 8.48 17.91
N GLU A 102 -7.18 8.38 17.36
CA GLU A 102 -7.81 7.08 17.14
C GLU A 102 -7.14 6.29 16.02
N ALA A 103 -6.68 6.97 14.98
CA ALA A 103 -5.92 6.36 13.89
C ALA A 103 -4.56 5.81 14.37
N ASP A 104 -3.87 6.50 15.29
CA ASP A 104 -2.66 5.99 15.94
C ASP A 104 -2.92 4.66 16.65
N ARG A 105 -4.01 4.57 17.41
CA ARG A 105 -4.38 3.34 18.14
C ARG A 105 -4.67 2.16 17.23
N ARG A 106 -5.08 2.42 15.99
CA ARG A 106 -5.51 1.42 15.00
C ARG A 106 -4.51 1.21 13.87
N ASN A 107 -3.35 1.81 13.95
CA ASN A 107 -2.33 1.78 12.89
C ASN A 107 -2.89 2.19 11.52
N MET A 108 -3.77 3.18 11.51
CA MET A 108 -4.32 3.77 10.30
C MET A 108 -3.48 4.97 9.88
N ASN A 109 -3.65 5.40 8.64
CA ASN A 109 -2.88 6.48 8.04
C ASN A 109 -3.78 7.60 7.58
N VAL A 110 -3.39 8.82 7.90
CA VAL A 110 -4.17 10.00 7.65
C VAL A 110 -3.40 10.97 6.76
N PHE A 111 -4.03 11.33 5.64
CA PHE A 111 -3.63 12.49 4.84
C PHE A 111 -4.38 13.70 5.35
N LEU A 112 -3.66 14.78 5.64
CA LEU A 112 -4.29 16.05 5.97
C LEU A 112 -4.47 16.88 4.72
N GLY A 113 -5.73 17.21 4.40
CA GLY A 113 -6.09 18.15 3.34
C GLY A 113 -5.75 19.56 3.73
N ILE A 114 -4.94 20.23 2.93
CA ILE A 114 -4.50 21.60 3.24
C ILE A 114 -5.68 22.58 3.17
N GLY A 115 -6.55 22.35 2.19
CA GLY A 115 -7.73 23.18 1.99
C GLY A 115 -7.85 23.68 0.56
N MET A 116 -9.04 24.13 0.22
CA MET A 116 -9.36 24.67 -1.08
C MET A 116 -9.57 26.18 -0.94
N PHE A 117 -8.62 26.94 -1.46
CA PHE A 117 -8.66 28.40 -1.39
C PHE A 117 -9.55 29.00 -2.48
N ALA A 118 -9.44 28.42 -3.67
CA ALA A 118 -10.30 28.70 -4.81
C ALA A 118 -10.27 27.50 -5.76
N TRP A 119 -11.23 27.42 -6.66
CA TRP A 119 -11.27 26.33 -7.64
C TRP A 119 -10.06 26.39 -8.57
N PHE A 120 -9.26 25.31 -8.62
CA PHE A 120 -8.04 25.21 -9.43
C PHE A 120 -7.06 26.38 -9.20
N ASP A 121 -6.74 26.67 -7.97
CA ASP A 121 -5.81 27.76 -7.65
C ASP A 121 -4.41 27.22 -7.29
N PHE A 122 -3.55 27.13 -8.30
CA PHE A 122 -2.14 26.78 -8.16
C PHE A 122 -1.23 28.00 -8.37
N THR A 123 -1.71 29.18 -8.06
CA THR A 123 -0.96 30.45 -8.13
C THR A 123 0.10 30.53 -7.03
N THR A 124 1.01 31.49 -7.17
CA THR A 124 2.03 31.77 -6.15
C THR A 124 1.41 32.14 -4.80
N GLU A 125 0.33 32.89 -4.79
CA GLU A 125 -0.38 33.29 -3.58
C GLU A 125 -0.99 32.08 -2.87
N SER A 126 -1.61 31.19 -3.61
CA SER A 126 -2.14 29.93 -3.10
C SER A 126 -1.01 29.04 -2.55
N LEU A 127 0.11 28.93 -3.26
CA LEU A 127 1.28 28.19 -2.80
C LEU A 127 1.81 28.69 -1.46
N GLU A 128 1.95 30.01 -1.30
CA GLU A 128 2.44 30.59 -0.04
C GLU A 128 1.50 30.31 1.13
N TRP A 129 0.21 30.31 0.89
CA TRP A 129 -0.78 29.95 1.90
C TRP A 129 -0.72 28.45 2.24
N HIS A 130 -0.64 27.57 1.23
CA HIS A 130 -0.45 26.14 1.43
C HIS A 130 0.79 25.83 2.26
N LYS A 131 1.90 26.50 2.02
CA LYS A 131 3.12 26.38 2.81
C LYS A 131 2.91 26.70 4.29
N ARG A 132 2.23 27.79 4.58
CA ARG A 132 1.93 28.20 5.97
C ARG A 132 1.05 27.19 6.69
N VAL A 133 -0.01 26.72 6.04
CA VAL A 133 -0.94 25.76 6.61
C VAL A 133 -0.23 24.41 6.84
N ALA A 134 0.52 23.93 5.86
CA ALA A 134 1.29 22.66 6.00
C ALA A 134 2.25 22.72 7.18
N LYS A 135 2.95 23.84 7.35
CA LYS A 135 3.86 24.04 8.47
C LYS A 135 3.13 24.02 9.81
N GLU A 136 2.02 24.75 9.95
CA GLU A 136 1.23 24.77 11.17
C GLU A 136 0.67 23.38 11.50
N LEU A 137 0.16 22.66 10.51
CA LEU A 137 -0.35 21.30 10.70
C LEU A 137 0.75 20.34 11.19
N TRP A 138 1.94 20.47 10.62
CA TRP A 138 3.07 19.66 11.06
C TRP A 138 3.53 20.00 12.48
N GLU A 139 3.60 21.27 12.82
CA GLU A 139 3.96 21.71 14.17
C GLU A 139 2.95 21.24 15.23
N LYS A 140 1.65 21.20 14.89
CA LYS A 140 0.60 20.74 15.80
C LYS A 140 0.47 19.21 15.86
N TYR A 141 0.53 18.54 14.73
CA TYR A 141 0.13 17.13 14.60
C TYR A 141 1.24 16.20 14.10
N GLY A 142 2.42 16.72 13.78
CA GLY A 142 3.53 15.92 13.26
C GLY A 142 4.07 14.85 14.20
N HIS A 143 3.69 14.90 15.49
CA HIS A 143 4.02 13.87 16.47
C HIS A 143 3.14 12.62 16.38
N HIS A 144 2.01 12.68 15.66
CA HIS A 144 1.17 11.52 15.43
C HIS A 144 1.79 10.58 14.40
N GLU A 145 1.93 9.33 14.74
CA GLU A 145 2.42 8.29 13.83
C GLU A 145 1.50 8.11 12.62
N SER A 146 0.20 8.33 12.81
CA SER A 146 -0.81 8.27 11.77
C SER A 146 -0.77 9.42 10.76
N PHE A 147 -0.08 10.53 11.07
CA PHE A 147 0.09 11.62 10.10
C PHE A 147 0.99 11.14 8.94
N TYR A 148 0.37 10.71 7.86
CA TYR A 148 1.06 10.05 6.76
C TYR A 148 1.55 11.00 5.68
N GLY A 149 0.72 11.93 5.25
CA GLY A 149 1.05 12.83 4.14
C GLY A 149 0.10 14.00 4.01
N PHE A 150 0.33 14.79 2.97
CA PHE A 150 -0.48 15.95 2.65
C PHE A 150 -1.37 15.67 1.43
N TYR A 151 -2.63 16.05 1.54
CA TYR A 151 -3.56 16.06 0.44
C TYR A 151 -3.77 17.50 -0.03
N ILE A 152 -3.57 17.74 -1.31
CA ILE A 152 -3.83 19.05 -1.91
C ILE A 152 -5.29 19.05 -2.36
N SER A 153 -6.11 19.80 -1.62
CA SER A 153 -7.56 19.82 -1.81
C SER A 153 -8.01 20.66 -3.01
N GLU A 154 -7.09 21.39 -3.66
CA GLU A 154 -7.38 22.09 -4.90
C GLU A 154 -7.80 21.11 -5.98
N GLU A 155 -9.01 21.24 -6.49
CA GLU A 155 -9.54 20.32 -7.49
C GLU A 155 -9.03 20.67 -8.88
N SER A 156 -8.57 19.64 -9.62
CA SER A 156 -8.03 19.78 -10.96
C SER A 156 -8.79 18.93 -11.95
N GLY A 157 -9.03 19.48 -13.15
CA GLY A 157 -9.46 18.68 -14.31
C GLY A 157 -8.34 17.78 -14.83
N GLY A 158 -8.70 16.69 -15.53
CA GLY A 158 -7.75 15.75 -16.11
C GLY A 158 -6.81 16.37 -17.17
N GLY A 159 -7.24 17.43 -17.82
CA GLY A 159 -6.41 18.20 -18.78
C GLY A 159 -5.38 19.11 -18.13
N LEU A 160 -5.43 19.31 -16.83
CA LEU A 160 -4.51 20.14 -16.03
C LEU A 160 -4.45 21.63 -16.44
N ASP A 161 -5.46 22.11 -17.14
CA ASP A 161 -5.52 23.46 -17.69
C ASP A 161 -6.75 24.27 -17.22
N ASN A 162 -7.53 23.71 -16.28
CA ASN A 162 -8.77 24.30 -15.78
C ASN A 162 -9.81 24.62 -16.88
N TRP A 163 -9.82 23.82 -17.95
CA TRP A 163 -10.71 24.04 -19.12
C TRP A 163 -10.66 25.46 -19.69
N GLU A 164 -9.52 26.13 -19.56
CA GLU A 164 -9.31 27.46 -20.12
C GLU A 164 -9.50 27.46 -21.63
N LYS A 165 -10.16 28.52 -22.15
CA LYS A 165 -10.41 28.64 -23.59
C LYS A 165 -9.19 29.18 -24.34
N SER A 166 -8.44 30.08 -23.73
CA SER A 166 -7.26 30.69 -24.31
C SER A 166 -6.06 29.73 -24.27
N PRO A 167 -5.39 29.46 -25.41
CA PRO A 167 -4.19 28.65 -25.41
C PRO A 167 -3.08 29.15 -24.47
N LEU A 168 -2.95 30.49 -24.34
CA LEU A 168 -2.00 31.10 -23.44
C LEU A 168 -2.32 30.79 -21.98
N MET A 169 -3.60 30.88 -21.61
CA MET A 169 -4.05 30.57 -20.24
C MET A 169 -3.97 29.09 -19.94
N ARG A 170 -4.27 28.21 -20.89
CA ARG A 170 -4.07 26.77 -20.74
C ARG A 170 -2.62 26.43 -20.40
N LYS A 171 -1.69 26.97 -21.19
CA LYS A 171 -0.25 26.80 -20.95
C LYS A 171 0.14 27.31 -19.56
N LYS A 172 -0.32 28.50 -19.19
CA LYS A 172 -0.05 29.07 -17.86
C LYS A 172 -0.54 28.17 -16.74
N ARG A 173 -1.78 27.66 -16.80
CA ARG A 173 -2.33 26.76 -15.77
C ARG A 173 -1.51 25.47 -15.61
N LYS A 174 -1.08 24.89 -16.73
CA LYS A 174 -0.21 23.71 -16.74
C LYS A 174 1.18 23.98 -16.12
N GLU A 175 1.75 25.13 -16.40
CA GLU A 175 3.01 25.56 -15.78
C GLU A 175 2.83 25.84 -14.27
N ASP A 176 1.75 26.50 -13.89
CA ASP A 176 1.45 26.83 -12.49
C ASP A 176 1.33 25.57 -11.61
N ILE A 177 0.60 24.53 -12.06
CA ILE A 177 0.42 23.31 -11.28
C ILE A 177 1.74 22.54 -11.09
N VAL A 178 2.58 22.47 -12.10
CA VAL A 178 3.89 21.80 -12.00
C VAL A 178 4.80 22.56 -11.03
N THR A 179 4.86 23.89 -11.17
CA THR A 179 5.65 24.75 -10.28
C THR A 179 5.16 24.65 -8.82
N PHE A 180 3.85 24.66 -8.63
CA PHE A 180 3.24 24.52 -7.31
C PHE A 180 3.71 23.25 -6.60
N PHE A 181 3.58 22.09 -7.21
CA PHE A 181 3.98 20.82 -6.59
C PHE A 181 5.47 20.70 -6.37
N LYS A 182 6.28 21.17 -7.30
CA LYS A 182 7.73 21.22 -7.16
C LYS A 182 8.15 22.01 -5.90
N GLU A 183 7.65 23.23 -5.77
CA GLU A 183 8.01 24.12 -4.68
C GLU A 183 7.39 23.70 -3.35
N PHE A 184 6.14 23.27 -3.37
CA PHE A 184 5.44 22.79 -2.17
C PHE A 184 6.11 21.56 -1.57
N LYS A 185 6.44 20.56 -2.41
CA LYS A 185 7.14 19.37 -1.96
C LYS A 185 8.52 19.69 -1.40
N ALA A 186 9.29 20.54 -2.09
CA ALA A 186 10.59 20.96 -1.61
C ALA A 186 10.50 21.67 -0.25
N TYR A 187 9.51 22.54 -0.07
CA TYR A 187 9.28 23.21 1.20
C TYR A 187 8.89 22.25 2.32
N CYS A 188 7.93 21.36 2.10
CA CYS A 188 7.51 20.39 3.10
C CYS A 188 8.64 19.44 3.50
N ASN A 189 9.53 19.09 2.58
CA ASN A 189 10.70 18.27 2.89
C ASN A 189 11.69 18.93 3.86
N THR A 190 11.62 20.24 4.05
CA THR A 190 12.48 20.93 5.02
C THR A 190 12.10 20.65 6.48
N PHE A 191 10.86 20.27 6.77
CA PHE A 191 10.40 19.97 8.14
C PHE A 191 9.72 18.60 8.28
N ALA A 192 9.14 18.08 7.22
CA ALA A 192 8.47 16.77 7.17
C ALA A 192 9.02 15.92 6.01
N PRO A 193 10.32 15.57 6.03
CA PRO A 193 10.95 14.90 4.91
C PRO A 193 10.28 13.55 4.64
N GLY A 194 10.06 13.30 3.36
CA GLY A 194 9.55 12.02 2.91
C GLY A 194 8.05 11.81 3.10
N LYS A 195 7.27 12.79 3.53
CA LYS A 195 5.81 12.69 3.56
C LYS A 195 5.24 12.77 2.14
N PRO A 196 4.41 11.81 1.70
CA PRO A 196 3.86 11.81 0.35
C PRO A 196 2.86 12.94 0.14
N MET A 197 2.80 13.40 -1.11
CA MET A 197 1.83 14.36 -1.62
C MET A 197 0.81 13.67 -2.51
N MET A 198 -0.47 13.93 -2.28
CA MET A 198 -1.56 13.38 -3.07
C MET A 198 -2.39 14.49 -3.70
N LEU A 199 -2.78 14.29 -4.95
CA LEU A 199 -3.73 15.12 -5.68
C LEU A 199 -4.84 14.25 -6.25
N ALA A 200 -6.09 14.65 -6.08
CA ALA A 200 -7.23 14.09 -6.77
C ALA A 200 -7.56 14.94 -8.00
N THR A 201 -7.58 14.32 -9.17
CA THR A 201 -7.96 14.96 -10.42
C THR A 201 -9.28 14.41 -10.93
N ASN A 202 -10.04 15.22 -11.65
CA ASN A 202 -11.13 14.70 -12.45
C ASN A 202 -10.55 13.85 -13.60
N SER A 203 -11.24 12.79 -13.98
CA SER A 203 -10.83 11.89 -15.06
C SER A 203 -11.17 12.40 -16.47
N PHE A 204 -11.82 13.57 -16.57
CA PHE A 204 -12.23 14.12 -17.87
C PHE A 204 -11.09 14.86 -18.54
N ASP A 205 -11.02 14.77 -19.88
CA ASP A 205 -10.06 15.48 -20.72
C ASP A 205 -8.57 15.13 -20.47
N ILE A 206 -8.32 13.91 -19.99
CA ILE A 206 -6.95 13.42 -19.72
C ILE A 206 -6.01 13.54 -20.92
N PRO A 207 -6.41 13.23 -22.17
CA PRO A 207 -5.52 13.37 -23.33
C PRO A 207 -4.88 14.76 -23.45
N ASN A 208 -5.60 15.80 -23.09
CA ASN A 208 -5.11 17.18 -23.11
C ASN A 208 -4.03 17.47 -22.03
N GLY A 209 -3.97 16.68 -20.99
CA GLY A 209 -2.97 16.79 -19.91
C GLY A 209 -1.69 15.96 -20.12
N MET A 210 -1.65 15.12 -21.15
CA MET A 210 -0.55 14.15 -21.35
C MET A 210 0.80 14.78 -21.64
N ASP A 211 0.84 16.02 -22.09
CA ASP A 211 2.05 16.81 -22.25
C ASP A 211 2.61 17.34 -20.92
N THR A 212 1.82 17.33 -19.88
CA THR A 212 2.12 17.94 -18.56
C THR A 212 2.30 16.91 -17.45
N TYR A 213 1.56 15.78 -17.48
CA TYR A 213 1.66 14.74 -16.46
C TYR A 213 3.09 14.26 -16.19
N PRO A 214 3.97 14.04 -17.20
CA PRO A 214 5.33 13.60 -16.95
C PRO A 214 6.13 14.56 -16.06
N ASP A 215 5.91 15.85 -16.18
CA ASP A 215 6.59 16.86 -15.36
C ASP A 215 5.94 17.00 -13.98
N LEU A 216 4.61 16.97 -13.90
CA LEU A 216 3.88 17.00 -12.63
C LEU A 216 4.25 15.80 -11.75
N LEU A 217 4.27 14.61 -12.32
CA LEU A 217 4.50 13.36 -11.58
C LEU A 217 5.94 13.19 -11.05
N LYS A 218 6.87 14.04 -11.47
CA LYS A 218 8.20 14.14 -10.81
C LYS A 218 8.11 14.70 -9.40
N HIS A 219 7.05 15.45 -9.09
CA HIS A 219 6.88 16.19 -7.84
C HIS A 219 5.64 15.75 -7.06
N LEU A 220 4.82 14.88 -7.62
CA LEU A 220 3.61 14.33 -7.02
C LEU A 220 3.79 12.84 -6.79
N ASP A 221 3.60 12.39 -5.55
CA ASP A 221 3.79 10.98 -5.20
C ASP A 221 2.60 10.11 -5.58
N ILE A 222 1.39 10.64 -5.40
CA ILE A 222 0.13 9.91 -5.60
C ILE A 222 -0.84 10.74 -6.42
N LEU A 223 -1.23 10.21 -7.57
CA LEU A 223 -2.35 10.70 -8.36
C LEU A 223 -3.57 9.84 -8.05
N CYS A 224 -4.67 10.46 -7.60
CA CYS A 224 -5.88 9.77 -7.19
C CYS A 224 -7.12 10.31 -7.94
N PRO A 225 -7.31 9.97 -9.21
CA PRO A 225 -8.39 10.51 -10.02
C PRO A 225 -9.75 9.95 -9.66
N PHE A 226 -10.80 10.71 -9.97
CA PHE A 226 -12.21 10.38 -9.75
C PHE A 226 -13.05 10.60 -11.02
N GLY A 227 -14.29 10.15 -11.02
CA GLY A 227 -15.27 10.43 -12.08
C GLY A 227 -15.29 9.44 -13.23
N PHE A 228 -14.60 8.30 -13.14
CA PHE A 228 -14.53 7.30 -14.21
C PHE A 228 -15.88 6.67 -14.57
N ALA A 229 -16.83 6.60 -13.64
CA ALA A 229 -18.15 6.03 -13.87
C ALA A 229 -19.10 6.98 -14.62
N ARG A 230 -18.75 8.25 -14.75
CA ARG A 230 -19.62 9.30 -15.36
C ARG A 230 -18.90 10.12 -16.41
N MET A 231 -18.04 9.48 -17.21
CA MET A 231 -17.31 10.15 -18.30
C MET A 231 -18.27 10.80 -19.31
N PRO A 232 -17.95 12.02 -19.80
CA PRO A 232 -18.71 12.64 -20.89
C PRO A 232 -18.73 11.77 -22.14
N LYS A 233 -19.80 11.88 -22.95
CA LYS A 233 -19.99 11.06 -24.15
C LYS A 233 -18.90 11.26 -25.21
N GLU A 234 -18.36 12.48 -25.31
CA GLU A 234 -17.33 12.85 -26.28
C GLU A 234 -15.91 12.60 -25.76
N ASP A 235 -15.76 12.11 -24.57
CA ASP A 235 -14.47 11.82 -23.93
C ASP A 235 -14.14 10.32 -24.00
N LEU A 236 -12.98 9.95 -23.47
CA LEU A 236 -12.58 8.55 -23.30
C LEU A 236 -13.57 7.82 -22.39
N LYS A 237 -13.71 6.53 -22.59
CA LYS A 237 -14.40 5.67 -21.60
C LYS A 237 -13.56 5.57 -20.32
N GLY A 238 -14.22 5.32 -19.20
CA GLY A 238 -13.53 5.28 -17.90
C GLY A 238 -12.31 4.36 -17.86
N LEU A 239 -12.43 3.15 -18.42
CA LEU A 239 -11.30 2.21 -18.47
C LEU A 239 -10.16 2.68 -19.39
N GLU A 240 -10.48 3.31 -20.51
CA GLU A 240 -9.49 3.87 -21.43
C GLU A 240 -8.72 5.02 -20.76
N ALA A 241 -9.44 5.90 -20.04
CA ALA A 241 -8.84 6.98 -19.27
C ALA A 241 -7.93 6.45 -18.15
N ALA A 242 -8.38 5.42 -17.42
CA ALA A 242 -7.58 4.76 -16.39
C ALA A 242 -6.30 4.14 -16.95
N ASN A 243 -6.39 3.45 -18.09
CA ASN A 243 -5.23 2.86 -18.76
C ASN A 243 -4.21 3.90 -19.23
N LEU A 244 -4.69 5.05 -19.72
CA LEU A 244 -3.83 6.14 -20.15
C LEU A 244 -3.06 6.76 -18.98
N LEU A 245 -3.74 7.00 -17.85
CA LEU A 245 -3.11 7.46 -16.62
C LEU A 245 -2.15 6.43 -16.04
N GLN A 246 -2.52 5.13 -16.12
CA GLN A 246 -1.64 4.05 -15.67
C GLN A 246 -0.30 4.11 -16.40
N LYS A 247 -0.32 4.25 -17.72
CA LYS A 247 0.89 4.33 -18.54
C LYS A 247 1.79 5.49 -18.11
N VAL A 248 1.25 6.69 -17.96
CA VAL A 248 2.06 7.86 -17.60
C VAL A 248 2.58 7.80 -16.17
N CYS A 249 1.80 7.24 -15.25
CA CYS A 249 2.26 7.01 -13.88
C CYS A 249 3.36 5.95 -13.83
N ASP A 250 3.26 4.88 -14.64
CA ASP A 250 4.29 3.86 -14.78
C ASP A 250 5.63 4.45 -15.24
N GLU A 251 5.58 5.23 -16.28
CA GLU A 251 6.76 5.90 -16.84
C GLU A 251 7.40 6.87 -15.84
N ALA A 252 6.59 7.56 -15.06
CA ALA A 252 7.03 8.51 -14.04
C ALA A 252 7.40 7.86 -12.68
N LYS A 253 7.11 6.57 -12.50
CA LYS A 253 7.27 5.84 -11.23
C LYS A 253 6.45 6.46 -10.08
N ALA A 254 5.29 7.02 -10.41
CA ALA A 254 4.32 7.57 -9.47
C ALA A 254 3.21 6.56 -9.18
N HIS A 255 2.55 6.71 -8.02
CA HIS A 255 1.41 5.89 -7.64
C HIS A 255 0.13 6.39 -8.30
N LEU A 256 -0.65 5.46 -8.85
CA LEU A 256 -2.00 5.72 -9.33
C LEU A 256 -3.00 5.03 -8.39
N TRP A 257 -3.75 5.83 -7.65
CA TRP A 257 -4.86 5.38 -6.81
C TRP A 257 -6.19 5.74 -7.45
N PHE A 258 -7.25 5.15 -6.98
CA PHE A 258 -8.59 5.43 -7.46
C PHE A 258 -9.45 6.06 -6.37
N ASP A 259 -10.04 7.22 -6.65
CA ASP A 259 -11.11 7.81 -5.87
C ASP A 259 -12.46 7.36 -6.44
N LEU A 260 -12.99 6.28 -5.87
CA LEU A 260 -14.28 5.73 -6.24
C LEU A 260 -15.39 6.60 -5.67
N GLU A 261 -16.26 7.12 -6.53
CA GLU A 261 -17.42 7.89 -6.10
C GLU A 261 -18.49 6.97 -5.50
N ALA A 262 -18.64 6.96 -4.18
CA ALA A 262 -19.58 6.14 -3.45
C ALA A 262 -20.97 6.80 -3.27
N PHE A 263 -21.18 7.91 -3.96
CA PHE A 263 -22.39 8.73 -3.90
C PHE A 263 -23.06 8.85 -5.29
N LEU A 264 -24.30 9.26 -5.26
CA LEU A 264 -25.06 9.72 -6.42
C LEU A 264 -25.65 11.10 -6.15
N PHE A 265 -25.98 11.83 -7.20
CA PHE A 265 -26.68 13.11 -7.11
C PHE A 265 -28.19 12.92 -7.17
N ASN A 266 -28.90 13.55 -6.25
CA ASN A 266 -30.33 13.78 -6.39
C ASN A 266 -30.63 14.88 -7.43
N GLN A 267 -31.88 15.06 -7.81
CA GLN A 267 -32.28 16.11 -8.75
C GLN A 267 -31.99 17.52 -8.25
N ASP A 268 -31.96 17.74 -6.94
CA ASP A 268 -31.60 18.99 -6.29
C ASP A 268 -30.10 19.17 -6.05
N ASN A 269 -29.27 18.30 -6.63
CA ASN A 269 -27.82 18.22 -6.44
C ASN A 269 -27.35 17.86 -5.02
N SER A 270 -28.25 17.40 -4.14
CA SER A 270 -27.81 16.81 -2.87
C SER A 270 -27.22 15.40 -3.14
N LEU A 271 -26.25 15.03 -2.30
CA LEU A 271 -25.60 13.72 -2.42
C LEU A 271 -26.30 12.68 -1.55
N TYR A 272 -26.35 11.45 -2.04
CA TYR A 272 -26.82 10.30 -1.29
C TYR A 272 -26.02 9.04 -1.61
N PRO A 273 -26.04 8.03 -0.74
CA PRO A 273 -25.27 6.81 -0.93
C PRO A 273 -25.62 6.07 -2.20
N ARG A 274 -24.62 5.65 -2.92
CA ARG A 274 -24.73 4.74 -4.05
C ARG A 274 -25.14 3.35 -3.57
N PRO A 275 -26.01 2.60 -4.29
CA PRO A 275 -26.28 1.20 -3.98
C PRO A 275 -24.99 0.36 -4.05
N ILE A 276 -24.88 -0.63 -3.17
CA ILE A 276 -23.68 -1.49 -3.09
C ILE A 276 -23.31 -2.16 -4.43
N ASP A 277 -24.30 -2.57 -5.22
CA ASP A 277 -24.08 -3.22 -6.51
C ASP A 277 -23.27 -2.35 -7.48
N GLY A 278 -23.53 -1.04 -7.49
CA GLY A 278 -22.76 -0.09 -8.31
C GLY A 278 -21.30 0.02 -7.87
N ILE A 279 -21.04 -0.03 -6.57
CA ILE A 279 -19.70 -0.02 -6.01
C ILE A 279 -18.96 -1.31 -6.36
N ILE A 280 -19.60 -2.46 -6.20
CA ILE A 280 -19.03 -3.77 -6.57
C ILE A 280 -18.71 -3.81 -8.06
N GLN A 281 -19.57 -3.24 -8.90
CA GLN A 281 -19.31 -3.15 -10.34
C GLN A 281 -18.01 -2.37 -10.63
N ASP A 282 -17.80 -1.23 -10.00
CA ASP A 282 -16.58 -0.44 -10.18
C ASP A 282 -15.35 -1.20 -9.65
N LEU A 283 -15.44 -1.85 -8.49
CA LEU A 283 -14.37 -2.67 -7.95
C LEU A 283 -13.96 -3.81 -8.89
N ASN A 284 -14.89 -4.38 -9.61
CA ASN A 284 -14.63 -5.44 -10.58
C ASN A 284 -14.11 -4.92 -11.92
N GLN A 285 -14.47 -3.69 -12.31
CA GLN A 285 -14.11 -3.10 -13.59
C GLN A 285 -12.71 -2.48 -13.56
N PHE A 286 -12.32 -1.84 -12.46
CA PHE A 286 -11.08 -1.08 -12.35
C PHE A 286 -10.03 -1.85 -11.54
N GLU A 287 -9.42 -2.85 -12.18
CA GLU A 287 -8.42 -3.74 -11.56
C GLU A 287 -6.98 -3.17 -11.57
N ASN A 288 -6.72 -2.10 -12.32
CA ASN A 288 -5.37 -1.58 -12.52
C ASN A 288 -4.89 -0.55 -11.48
N PHE A 289 -5.72 -0.21 -10.51
CA PHE A 289 -5.34 0.70 -9.44
C PHE A 289 -4.67 -0.04 -8.27
N GLU A 290 -3.57 0.52 -7.79
CA GLU A 290 -2.83 -0.01 -6.65
C GLU A 290 -3.64 0.06 -5.35
N THR A 291 -4.39 1.14 -5.17
CA THR A 291 -5.20 1.42 -4.00
C THR A 291 -6.49 2.08 -4.43
N ILE A 292 -7.59 1.66 -3.82
CA ILE A 292 -8.91 2.25 -4.04
C ILE A 292 -9.34 2.96 -2.76
N LEU A 293 -9.56 4.25 -2.86
CA LEU A 293 -10.23 5.06 -1.86
C LEU A 293 -11.64 5.39 -2.34
N CYS A 294 -12.48 5.92 -1.49
CA CYS A 294 -13.80 6.39 -1.91
C CYS A 294 -14.13 7.79 -1.38
N TYR A 295 -14.88 8.52 -2.16
CA TYR A 295 -15.50 9.76 -1.71
C TYR A 295 -16.96 9.49 -1.39
N GLN A 296 -17.39 9.57 -0.15
CA GLN A 296 -16.69 9.81 1.10
C GLN A 296 -17.27 8.89 2.18
N PHE A 297 -16.77 8.96 3.42
CA PHE A 297 -17.31 8.13 4.51
C PHE A 297 -18.50 8.82 5.21
N PRO A 298 -18.37 10.03 5.84
CA PRO A 298 -19.49 10.67 6.50
C PRO A 298 -20.61 11.00 5.51
N GLY A 299 -21.82 10.64 5.83
CA GLY A 299 -23.00 10.87 4.98
C GLY A 299 -23.19 9.84 3.87
N VAL A 300 -22.28 8.90 3.69
CA VAL A 300 -22.36 7.80 2.71
C VAL A 300 -22.33 6.44 3.40
N PHE A 301 -21.44 6.25 4.35
CA PHE A 301 -21.38 5.07 5.22
C PHE A 301 -21.68 5.45 6.66
N ASN A 302 -22.49 4.67 7.35
CA ASN A 302 -22.66 4.83 8.80
C ASN A 302 -22.80 3.47 9.47
N ASP A 303 -21.92 3.20 10.43
CA ASP A 303 -22.01 2.00 11.25
C ASP A 303 -23.29 2.09 12.13
N PRO A 304 -24.17 1.08 12.08
CA PRO A 304 -25.37 1.08 12.93
C PRO A 304 -25.07 1.14 14.43
N GLU A 305 -23.85 0.80 14.87
CA GLU A 305 -23.44 0.86 16.27
C GLU A 305 -22.91 2.24 16.69
N MET A 306 -22.71 3.17 15.74
CA MET A 306 -22.35 4.54 16.11
C MET A 306 -23.48 5.24 16.86
N SER A 307 -23.11 6.08 17.84
CA SER A 307 -24.06 6.86 18.62
C SER A 307 -24.73 7.99 17.83
N VAL A 308 -24.16 8.35 16.67
CA VAL A 308 -24.70 9.36 15.74
C VAL A 308 -24.81 8.77 14.34
N CYS A 309 -25.95 8.96 13.70
CA CYS A 309 -26.14 8.63 12.29
C CYS A 309 -25.95 9.90 11.44
N ILE A 310 -24.93 9.87 10.57
CA ILE A 310 -24.65 10.95 9.62
C ILE A 310 -25.27 10.57 8.29
N GLY A 311 -26.32 11.30 7.90
CA GLY A 311 -27.12 11.01 6.71
C GLY A 311 -28.39 10.23 7.06
N GLU A 312 -28.95 9.57 6.06
CA GLU A 312 -30.21 8.85 6.17
C GLU A 312 -29.97 7.32 6.28
N LYS A 313 -31.03 6.53 6.32
CA LYS A 313 -30.99 5.06 6.46
C LYS A 313 -30.09 4.38 5.44
N GLU A 314 -30.04 4.89 4.23
CA GLU A 314 -29.25 4.36 3.12
C GLU A 314 -27.74 4.30 3.44
N THR A 315 -27.26 5.13 4.35
CA THR A 315 -25.86 5.11 4.82
C THR A 315 -25.57 3.84 5.62
N ILE A 316 -26.53 3.40 6.42
CA ILE A 316 -26.45 2.15 7.20
C ILE A 316 -26.58 0.95 6.25
N ASP A 317 -27.49 1.02 5.29
CA ASP A 317 -27.66 -0.02 4.30
C ASP A 317 -26.38 -0.24 3.47
N LEU A 318 -25.70 0.85 3.08
CA LEU A 318 -24.44 0.75 2.36
C LEU A 318 -23.30 0.20 3.24
N PHE A 319 -23.21 0.64 4.49
CA PHE A 319 -22.23 0.11 5.44
C PHE A 319 -22.37 -1.41 5.59
N ASN A 320 -23.57 -1.87 5.87
CA ASN A 320 -23.87 -3.30 6.03
C ASN A 320 -23.64 -4.06 4.71
N GLY A 321 -24.09 -3.53 3.58
CA GLY A 321 -23.90 -4.15 2.28
C GLY A 321 -22.43 -4.31 1.91
N TYR A 322 -21.61 -3.32 2.21
CA TYR A 322 -20.16 -3.40 1.97
C TYR A 322 -19.47 -4.38 2.94
N LEU A 323 -19.88 -4.40 4.20
CA LEU A 323 -19.38 -5.38 5.17
C LEU A 323 -19.72 -6.81 4.76
N ASP A 324 -20.94 -7.03 4.28
CA ASP A 324 -21.38 -8.33 3.75
C ASP A 324 -20.55 -8.74 2.53
N TYR A 325 -20.33 -7.81 1.59
CA TYR A 325 -19.45 -8.03 0.44
C TYR A 325 -18.04 -8.47 0.87
N LEU A 326 -17.42 -7.79 1.84
CA LEU A 326 -16.11 -8.18 2.35
C LEU A 326 -16.11 -9.58 2.97
N ASN A 327 -17.17 -9.92 3.70
CA ASN A 327 -17.33 -11.24 4.33
C ASN A 327 -17.55 -12.34 3.29
N GLU A 328 -18.32 -12.07 2.24
CA GLU A 328 -18.54 -12.99 1.12
C GLU A 328 -17.27 -13.23 0.33
N GLN A 329 -16.49 -12.17 0.02
CA GLN A 329 -15.20 -12.32 -0.64
C GLN A 329 -14.23 -13.19 0.18
N LYS A 330 -14.26 -13.06 1.49
CA LYS A 330 -13.50 -13.94 2.39
C LYS A 330 -13.97 -15.40 2.31
N LYS A 331 -15.28 -15.64 2.19
CA LYS A 331 -15.86 -16.98 2.03
C LYS A 331 -15.56 -17.57 0.65
N GLU A 332 -15.75 -16.82 -0.43
CA GLU A 332 -15.46 -17.28 -1.80
C GLU A 332 -13.99 -17.66 -1.98
N GLY A 333 -13.07 -16.94 -1.31
CA GLY A 333 -11.68 -17.33 -1.23
C GLY A 333 -11.46 -18.66 -0.50
N LYS A 334 -12.40 -19.05 0.40
CA LYS A 334 -12.36 -20.29 1.18
C LYS A 334 -13.06 -21.46 0.50
N ASP A 335 -14.15 -21.22 -0.22
CA ASP A 335 -15.02 -22.26 -0.79
C ASP A 335 -14.61 -22.73 -2.19
N LYS A 336 -13.63 -22.09 -2.82
CA LYS A 336 -13.06 -22.60 -4.07
C LYS A 336 -12.33 -23.90 -3.81
N ILE A 337 -13.03 -25.01 -3.98
CA ILE A 337 -12.39 -26.32 -4.16
C ILE A 337 -11.55 -26.19 -5.43
N VAL A 338 -10.26 -26.04 -5.23
CA VAL A 338 -9.30 -25.96 -6.33
C VAL A 338 -9.19 -27.35 -6.93
N SER A 339 -9.87 -27.59 -8.04
CA SER A 339 -9.79 -28.84 -8.80
C SER A 339 -8.47 -28.93 -9.60
N GLU A 340 -7.71 -27.85 -9.69
CA GLU A 340 -6.49 -27.75 -10.49
C GLU A 340 -5.28 -27.42 -9.62
N VAL A 341 -4.12 -27.96 -10.04
CA VAL A 341 -2.83 -27.64 -9.42
C VAL A 341 -2.47 -26.18 -9.77
N LYS A 342 -2.32 -25.36 -8.75
CA LYS A 342 -1.90 -23.96 -8.93
C LYS A 342 -0.46 -23.88 -9.41
N PRO A 343 -0.15 -22.98 -10.35
CA PRO A 343 1.22 -22.73 -10.76
C PRO A 343 2.01 -22.02 -9.63
N ILE A 344 3.31 -22.11 -9.70
CA ILE A 344 4.22 -21.24 -8.94
C ILE A 344 4.16 -19.85 -9.59
N THR A 345 3.77 -18.84 -8.84
CA THR A 345 3.57 -17.47 -9.34
C THR A 345 4.57 -16.46 -8.78
N GLY A 346 5.54 -16.90 -8.04
CA GLY A 346 6.58 -16.03 -7.50
C GLY A 346 7.81 -16.80 -7.06
N THR A 347 8.89 -16.08 -6.81
CA THR A 347 10.14 -16.71 -6.37
C THR A 347 10.98 -15.76 -5.52
N TRP A 348 11.81 -16.33 -4.65
CA TRP A 348 12.89 -15.61 -3.97
C TRP A 348 14.02 -15.31 -4.94
N ILE A 349 14.56 -14.10 -4.86
CA ILE A 349 15.78 -13.68 -5.53
C ILE A 349 16.87 -13.48 -4.48
N ASN A 350 17.99 -14.16 -4.69
CA ASN A 350 19.20 -14.02 -3.89
C ASN A 350 20.22 -13.14 -4.61
N LEU A 351 20.64 -12.07 -3.95
CA LEU A 351 21.76 -11.24 -4.40
C LEU A 351 23.07 -11.67 -3.75
N ALA A 352 23.00 -12.24 -2.55
CA ALA A 352 24.07 -12.95 -1.89
C ALA A 352 23.77 -14.44 -1.93
N TYR A 353 24.59 -15.18 -2.62
CA TYR A 353 24.34 -16.60 -2.82
C TYR A 353 24.59 -17.43 -1.54
N GLN A 354 23.67 -18.34 -1.23
CA GLN A 354 23.69 -19.13 0.00
C GLN A 354 24.22 -20.56 -0.13
N ASP A 355 24.49 -21.05 -1.33
CA ASP A 355 25.01 -22.41 -1.47
C ASP A 355 26.42 -22.49 -0.88
N VAL A 356 26.53 -23.18 0.22
CA VAL A 356 27.80 -23.39 0.94
C VAL A 356 28.89 -24.05 0.11
N ARG A 357 28.53 -24.66 -1.01
CA ARG A 357 29.47 -25.36 -1.90
C ARG A 357 29.80 -24.57 -3.15
N ASN A 358 28.97 -23.67 -3.59
CA ASN A 358 29.12 -22.89 -4.82
C ASN A 358 29.45 -23.74 -6.07
N LYS A 359 29.09 -25.03 -6.04
CA LYS A 359 29.57 -26.01 -7.01
C LYS A 359 29.04 -25.71 -8.42
N TYR A 360 27.79 -25.34 -8.51
CA TYR A 360 27.08 -25.17 -9.78
C TYR A 360 26.72 -23.69 -10.05
N THR A 361 27.01 -22.81 -9.12
CA THR A 361 26.67 -21.40 -9.25
C THR A 361 27.81 -20.62 -9.85
N ASN A 362 27.54 -19.86 -10.87
CA ASN A 362 28.50 -18.93 -11.45
C ASN A 362 28.61 -17.69 -10.57
N LEU A 363 29.66 -17.64 -9.72
CA LEU A 363 29.89 -16.53 -8.80
C LEU A 363 30.12 -15.19 -9.53
N GLN A 364 30.64 -15.21 -10.75
CA GLN A 364 30.78 -13.99 -11.56
C GLN A 364 29.42 -13.34 -11.85
N TYR A 365 28.37 -14.11 -11.87
CA TYR A 365 27.00 -13.65 -12.02
C TYR A 365 26.59 -12.67 -10.91
N PHE A 366 27.05 -12.91 -9.69
CA PHE A 366 26.76 -12.05 -8.54
C PHE A 366 27.77 -10.92 -8.39
N ASP A 367 29.03 -11.15 -8.77
CA ASP A 367 30.11 -10.19 -8.62
C ASP A 367 30.13 -9.11 -9.71
N ASN A 368 29.67 -9.47 -10.90
CA ASN A 368 29.64 -8.60 -12.10
C ASN A 368 28.22 -8.38 -12.58
N THR A 369 27.31 -8.04 -11.69
CA THR A 369 25.93 -7.80 -12.06
C THR A 369 25.78 -6.63 -13.01
N ASP A 370 25.77 -6.93 -14.31
CA ASP A 370 25.30 -6.00 -15.31
C ASP A 370 23.80 -5.73 -15.06
N PRO A 371 23.36 -4.48 -14.93
CA PRO A 371 21.94 -4.16 -14.84
C PRO A 371 21.08 -4.79 -15.95
N GLY A 372 21.60 -4.88 -17.15
CA GLY A 372 20.93 -5.53 -18.28
C GLY A 372 20.69 -7.02 -18.07
N MET A 373 21.56 -7.70 -17.38
CA MET A 373 21.40 -9.11 -17.03
C MET A 373 20.23 -9.31 -16.05
N TRP A 374 20.15 -8.49 -15.01
CA TRP A 374 19.01 -8.55 -14.09
C TRP A 374 17.69 -8.20 -14.75
N GLU A 375 17.68 -7.24 -15.67
CA GLU A 375 16.50 -6.92 -16.49
C GLU A 375 16.06 -8.14 -17.32
N GLN A 376 17.01 -8.84 -17.93
CA GLN A 376 16.74 -10.05 -18.70
C GLN A 376 16.18 -11.16 -17.81
N LYS A 377 16.75 -11.40 -16.63
CA LYS A 377 16.27 -12.43 -15.70
C LYS A 377 14.87 -12.16 -15.17
N VAL A 378 14.56 -10.91 -14.85
CA VAL A 378 13.19 -10.52 -14.44
C VAL A 378 12.21 -10.72 -15.59
N LYS A 379 12.63 -10.43 -16.84
CA LYS A 379 11.81 -10.70 -18.01
C LYS A 379 11.55 -12.21 -18.19
N GLU A 380 12.55 -13.04 -18.05
CA GLU A 380 12.41 -14.51 -18.13
C GLU A 380 11.40 -15.03 -17.08
N LEU A 381 11.48 -14.52 -15.85
CA LEU A 381 10.52 -14.86 -14.79
C LEU A 381 9.09 -14.42 -15.14
N SER A 382 8.94 -13.24 -15.70
CA SER A 382 7.66 -12.74 -16.19
C SER A 382 7.10 -13.60 -17.33
N ASP A 383 7.96 -14.01 -18.26
CA ASP A 383 7.58 -14.88 -19.38
C ASP A 383 7.16 -16.29 -18.90
N MET A 384 7.67 -16.74 -17.75
CA MET A 384 7.24 -17.97 -17.08
C MET A 384 5.91 -17.83 -16.32
N GLY A 385 5.33 -16.64 -16.26
CA GLY A 385 4.10 -16.38 -15.52
C GLY A 385 4.30 -16.00 -14.06
N MET A 386 5.51 -15.64 -13.64
CA MET A 386 5.75 -15.16 -12.29
C MET A 386 5.18 -13.73 -12.14
N GLU A 387 4.47 -13.51 -11.06
CA GLU A 387 3.87 -12.21 -10.70
C GLU A 387 4.60 -11.56 -9.51
N TYR A 388 5.21 -12.37 -8.64
CA TYR A 388 5.82 -11.94 -7.40
C TYR A 388 7.31 -12.24 -7.37
N LEU A 389 8.08 -11.25 -6.90
CA LEU A 389 9.49 -11.40 -6.58
C LEU A 389 9.70 -11.08 -5.10
N VAL A 390 10.47 -11.89 -4.41
CA VAL A 390 10.83 -11.67 -3.00
C VAL A 390 12.34 -11.56 -2.90
N PHE A 391 12.86 -10.40 -2.49
CA PHE A 391 14.26 -10.30 -2.14
C PHE A 391 14.56 -11.11 -0.89
N MET A 392 15.53 -12.01 -0.96
CA MET A 392 16.00 -12.71 0.23
C MET A 392 16.74 -11.74 1.17
N ALA A 393 17.65 -10.96 0.62
CA ALA A 393 18.36 -9.90 1.30
C ALA A 393 18.79 -8.83 0.28
N VAL A 394 18.88 -7.59 0.71
CA VAL A 394 19.40 -6.47 -0.11
C VAL A 394 20.71 -5.89 0.45
N ALA A 395 21.25 -6.52 1.47
CA ALA A 395 22.54 -6.28 2.04
C ALA A 395 23.13 -7.60 2.59
N ASN A 396 24.44 -7.71 2.64
CA ASN A 396 25.12 -8.87 3.20
C ASN A 396 26.51 -8.45 3.73
N GLU A 397 26.88 -9.01 4.87
CA GLU A 397 28.19 -8.74 5.52
C GLU A 397 28.52 -7.25 5.71
N GLY A 398 27.48 -6.45 5.94
CA GLY A 398 27.63 -4.99 6.13
C GLY A 398 27.78 -4.19 4.85
N GLU A 399 27.57 -4.78 3.68
CA GLU A 399 27.60 -4.13 2.37
C GLU A 399 26.24 -4.17 1.69
N ALA A 400 25.84 -3.08 1.04
CA ALA A 400 24.53 -2.92 0.42
C ALA A 400 24.55 -3.16 -1.09
N TYR A 401 23.49 -3.77 -1.60
CA TYR A 401 23.19 -3.97 -3.03
C TYR A 401 22.24 -2.91 -3.59
N TYR A 402 21.92 -1.89 -2.79
CA TYR A 402 21.11 -0.73 -3.12
C TYR A 402 21.87 0.56 -2.70
N PRO A 403 21.47 1.76 -3.16
CA PRO A 403 22.19 2.99 -2.84
C PRO A 403 21.96 3.42 -1.38
N SER A 404 22.63 2.74 -0.46
CA SER A 404 22.55 2.96 0.99
C SER A 404 23.47 4.10 1.44
N LYS A 405 23.00 4.82 2.47
CA LYS A 405 23.84 5.75 3.26
C LYS A 405 24.26 5.15 4.61
N LEU A 406 23.65 4.03 4.98
CA LEU A 406 23.93 3.32 6.25
C LEU A 406 25.09 2.32 6.11
N MET A 407 25.25 1.77 4.91
CA MET A 407 26.22 0.72 4.63
C MET A 407 27.04 1.05 3.38
N PRO A 408 28.30 0.61 3.30
CA PRO A 408 29.10 0.76 2.10
C PRO A 408 28.50 0.00 0.92
N TRP A 409 28.86 0.44 -0.27
CA TRP A 409 28.48 -0.18 -1.52
C TRP A 409 29.24 -1.51 -1.72
N ALA A 410 28.50 -2.55 -2.08
CA ALA A 410 29.07 -3.91 -2.21
C ALA A 410 29.99 -4.12 -3.42
N TYR A 411 30.01 -3.19 -4.37
CA TYR A 411 30.74 -3.35 -5.64
C TYR A 411 31.84 -2.31 -5.80
N SER A 412 32.88 -2.66 -6.57
CA SER A 412 34.02 -1.75 -6.82
C SER A 412 33.72 -0.62 -7.80
N GLU A 413 32.67 -0.78 -8.61
CA GLU A 413 32.32 0.19 -9.67
C GLU A 413 31.03 0.95 -9.31
N ASN A 414 31.00 2.22 -9.72
CA ASN A 414 29.79 3.04 -9.60
C ASN A 414 28.84 2.72 -10.77
N ARG A 415 27.86 1.85 -10.51
CA ARG A 415 26.86 1.44 -11.49
C ARG A 415 25.46 1.38 -10.84
N LYS A 416 24.43 1.21 -11.68
CA LYS A 416 23.07 0.99 -11.21
C LYS A 416 23.04 -0.24 -10.29
N SER A 417 22.38 -0.11 -9.13
CA SER A 417 22.30 -1.22 -8.19
C SER A 417 21.50 -2.39 -8.72
N PRO A 418 21.83 -3.63 -8.35
CA PRO A 418 21.00 -4.79 -8.68
C PRO A 418 19.56 -4.64 -8.20
N VAL A 419 19.37 -4.08 -7.01
CA VAL A 419 18.03 -3.82 -6.46
C VAL A 419 17.27 -2.85 -7.36
N ASP A 420 17.88 -1.73 -7.78
CA ASP A 420 17.24 -0.79 -8.70
C ASP A 420 16.94 -1.43 -10.07
N ALA A 421 17.87 -2.24 -10.60
CA ALA A 421 17.67 -2.92 -11.87
C ALA A 421 16.47 -3.89 -11.84
N ILE A 422 16.37 -4.68 -10.77
CA ILE A 422 15.26 -5.62 -10.56
C ILE A 422 13.95 -4.88 -10.33
N MET A 423 13.94 -3.85 -9.49
CA MET A 423 12.76 -3.04 -9.21
C MET A 423 12.22 -2.35 -10.47
N ASP A 424 13.09 -1.75 -11.25
CA ASP A 424 12.72 -1.06 -12.49
C ASP A 424 12.20 -2.04 -13.55
N ALA A 425 12.83 -3.18 -13.69
CA ALA A 425 12.37 -4.23 -14.62
C ALA A 425 11.01 -4.79 -14.19
N ALA A 426 10.83 -5.08 -12.90
CA ALA A 426 9.56 -5.54 -12.35
C ALA A 426 8.44 -4.52 -12.56
N ALA A 427 8.72 -3.23 -12.37
CA ALA A 427 7.76 -2.16 -12.62
C ALA A 427 7.30 -2.12 -14.08
N ARG A 428 8.24 -2.23 -15.03
CA ARG A 428 7.91 -2.25 -16.46
C ARG A 428 7.03 -3.44 -16.86
N LEU A 429 7.20 -4.56 -16.18
CA LEU A 429 6.49 -5.82 -16.47
C LEU A 429 5.24 -6.02 -15.60
N GLY A 430 4.91 -5.07 -14.73
CA GLY A 430 3.76 -5.17 -13.82
C GLY A 430 3.91 -6.20 -12.72
N MET A 431 5.14 -6.61 -12.41
CA MET A 431 5.42 -7.56 -11.32
C MET A 431 5.44 -6.87 -9.97
N LYS A 432 5.17 -7.65 -8.94
CA LYS A 432 5.06 -7.20 -7.55
C LYS A 432 6.26 -7.66 -6.74
N VAL A 433 6.94 -6.73 -6.07
CA VAL A 433 8.17 -7.03 -5.33
C VAL A 433 7.96 -6.85 -3.83
N PHE A 434 8.35 -7.87 -3.05
CA PHE A 434 8.54 -7.78 -1.62
C PHE A 434 9.99 -7.40 -1.32
N MET A 435 10.17 -6.23 -0.71
CA MET A 435 11.48 -5.74 -0.29
C MET A 435 11.91 -6.40 1.01
N SER A 436 13.15 -6.84 1.09
CA SER A 436 13.72 -7.42 2.31
C SER A 436 14.53 -6.40 3.10
N ILE A 437 14.62 -6.63 4.40
CA ILE A 437 15.50 -5.92 5.33
C ILE A 437 16.55 -6.85 5.96
N GLY A 438 16.69 -8.08 5.43
CA GLY A 438 17.54 -9.11 6.02
C GLY A 438 19.01 -8.94 5.70
N TRP A 439 19.84 -9.57 6.54
CA TRP A 439 21.28 -9.77 6.39
C TRP A 439 22.10 -8.48 6.21
N ALA A 440 21.75 -7.47 6.99
CA ALA A 440 22.50 -6.22 6.97
C ALA A 440 23.97 -6.41 7.34
N LYS A 441 24.27 -7.37 8.20
CA LYS A 441 25.65 -7.70 8.59
C LYS A 441 26.03 -9.11 8.15
N ASP A 442 25.30 -10.12 8.60
CA ASP A 442 25.47 -11.49 8.17
C ASP A 442 24.15 -12.25 8.29
N GLN A 443 24.08 -13.44 7.67
CA GLN A 443 22.85 -14.23 7.67
C GLN A 443 22.51 -14.89 9.02
N ASP A 444 23.43 -14.85 9.97
CA ASP A 444 23.23 -15.36 11.33
C ASP A 444 22.73 -14.25 12.30
N ASP A 445 22.44 -13.05 11.78
CA ASP A 445 21.88 -11.96 12.56
C ASP A 445 20.62 -12.40 13.32
N ASN A 446 20.68 -12.31 14.64
CA ASN A 446 19.54 -12.65 15.49
C ASN A 446 18.55 -11.47 15.56
N LEU A 447 17.52 -11.51 14.76
CA LEU A 447 16.51 -10.44 14.66
C LEU A 447 15.67 -10.23 15.92
N ARG A 448 15.85 -11.07 16.94
CA ARG A 448 15.27 -10.87 18.29
C ARG A 448 16.17 -10.05 19.21
N ASP A 449 17.43 -9.89 18.83
CA ASP A 449 18.37 -9.00 19.55
C ASP A 449 17.95 -7.54 19.31
N PRO A 450 17.75 -6.73 20.37
CA PRO A 450 17.33 -5.33 20.24
C PRO A 450 18.27 -4.46 19.39
N VAL A 451 19.56 -4.73 19.41
CA VAL A 451 20.55 -4.00 18.61
C VAL A 451 20.40 -4.32 17.13
N ILE A 452 20.25 -5.60 16.80
CA ILE A 452 20.01 -6.05 15.45
C ILE A 452 18.64 -5.56 14.96
N GLN A 453 17.62 -5.65 15.79
CA GLN A 453 16.28 -5.15 15.46
C GLN A 453 16.30 -3.65 15.16
N GLN A 454 17.02 -2.84 15.94
CA GLN A 454 17.15 -1.41 15.65
C GLN A 454 17.85 -1.15 14.32
N ARG A 455 18.89 -1.91 13.99
CA ARG A 455 19.55 -1.86 12.67
C ARG A 455 18.57 -2.16 11.54
N GLN A 456 17.73 -3.16 11.69
CA GLN A 456 16.70 -3.50 10.70
C GLN A 456 15.64 -2.39 10.57
N LEU A 457 15.24 -1.78 11.68
CA LEU A 457 14.31 -0.63 11.66
C LEU A 457 14.92 0.57 10.91
N ASP A 458 16.20 0.86 11.12
CA ASP A 458 16.89 1.95 10.44
C ASP A 458 17.07 1.66 8.94
N MET A 459 17.39 0.43 8.58
CA MET A 459 17.47 -0.03 7.20
C MET A 459 16.09 0.07 6.50
N MET A 460 15.02 -0.32 7.18
CA MET A 460 13.66 -0.19 6.64
C MET A 460 13.29 1.28 6.36
N LYS A 461 13.66 2.21 7.25
CA LYS A 461 13.47 3.66 7.02
C LYS A 461 14.20 4.13 5.77
N GLU A 462 15.44 3.72 5.61
CA GLU A 462 16.23 4.07 4.43
C GLU A 462 15.62 3.50 3.16
N LEU A 463 15.30 2.20 3.13
CA LEU A 463 14.67 1.55 1.99
C LEU A 463 13.33 2.18 1.63
N ALA A 464 12.51 2.52 2.62
CA ALA A 464 11.26 3.22 2.41
C ALA A 464 11.49 4.61 1.81
N SER A 465 12.52 5.34 2.26
CA SER A 465 12.84 6.66 1.70
C SER A 465 13.24 6.60 0.22
N ILE A 466 13.79 5.47 -0.23
CA ILE A 466 14.22 5.27 -1.62
C ILE A 466 13.07 4.68 -2.48
N TYR A 467 12.35 3.67 -1.96
CA TYR A 467 11.48 2.81 -2.77
C TYR A 467 9.98 2.93 -2.47
N ARG A 468 9.53 3.67 -1.46
CA ARG A 468 8.09 3.70 -1.09
C ARG A 468 7.16 4.17 -2.21
N THR A 469 7.64 5.01 -3.12
CA THR A 469 6.92 5.47 -4.30
C THR A 469 7.23 4.65 -5.55
N HIS A 470 8.09 3.65 -5.43
CA HIS A 470 8.44 2.80 -6.54
C HIS A 470 7.29 1.86 -6.88
N LYS A 471 6.92 1.80 -8.15
CA LYS A 471 5.73 1.10 -8.59
C LYS A 471 5.76 -0.41 -8.38
N ALA A 472 6.95 -1.02 -8.44
CA ALA A 472 7.10 -2.44 -8.18
C ALA A 472 6.99 -2.81 -6.69
N LEU A 473 7.12 -1.85 -5.76
CA LEU A 473 7.05 -2.15 -4.34
C LEU A 473 5.62 -2.56 -3.96
N TYR A 474 5.44 -3.83 -3.71
CA TYR A 474 4.18 -4.43 -3.29
C TYR A 474 4.11 -4.64 -1.77
N GLY A 475 5.23 -4.98 -1.17
CA GLY A 475 5.27 -5.27 0.25
C GLY A 475 6.67 -5.42 0.81
N TRP A 476 6.71 -5.86 2.05
CA TRP A 476 7.93 -6.17 2.80
C TRP A 476 7.99 -7.65 3.12
N TYR A 477 9.15 -8.24 2.90
CA TYR A 477 9.53 -9.51 3.48
C TYR A 477 10.30 -9.24 4.77
N LEU A 478 9.73 -9.65 5.90
CA LEU A 478 10.41 -9.58 7.19
C LEU A 478 11.16 -10.90 7.39
N PRO A 479 12.49 -10.89 7.37
CA PRO A 479 13.27 -12.12 7.38
C PRO A 479 13.44 -12.70 8.80
N VAL A 480 12.40 -12.61 9.62
CA VAL A 480 12.34 -13.30 10.90
C VAL A 480 12.04 -14.76 10.60
N GLU A 481 13.05 -15.49 10.17
CA GLU A 481 13.00 -16.93 9.99
C GLU A 481 13.06 -17.61 11.35
N ASP A 482 11.93 -17.70 12.02
CA ASP A 482 11.87 -18.42 13.28
C ASP A 482 11.20 -19.78 13.09
N CYS A 483 11.56 -20.71 13.96
CA CYS A 483 10.97 -22.03 13.97
C CYS A 483 9.54 -21.96 14.50
N LEU A 484 8.62 -22.58 13.77
CA LEU A 484 7.24 -22.72 14.22
C LEU A 484 7.09 -23.77 15.32
N CYS A 485 8.08 -24.63 15.50
CA CYS A 485 7.92 -25.83 16.32
C CYS A 485 8.33 -25.65 17.79
N PRO A 486 7.57 -26.29 18.70
CA PRO A 486 6.27 -26.86 18.41
C PRO A 486 5.22 -25.78 18.14
N ILE A 487 5.45 -24.58 18.65
CA ILE A 487 4.58 -23.39 18.55
C ILE A 487 5.47 -22.17 18.37
N LEU A 488 5.06 -21.23 17.55
CA LEU A 488 5.78 -19.96 17.33
C LEU A 488 6.03 -19.24 18.67
N SER A 489 7.28 -18.88 18.93
CA SER A 489 7.68 -18.27 20.19
C SER A 489 7.10 -16.88 20.41
N GLU A 490 6.88 -16.47 21.66
CA GLU A 490 6.48 -15.10 22.01
C GLU A 490 7.51 -14.06 21.53
N HIS A 491 8.79 -14.41 21.57
CA HIS A 491 9.86 -13.53 21.09
C HIS A 491 9.76 -13.29 19.58
N ALA A 492 9.41 -14.32 18.81
CA ALA A 492 9.21 -14.19 17.37
C ALA A 492 8.00 -13.30 17.06
N VAL A 493 6.89 -13.48 17.77
CA VAL A 493 5.69 -12.64 17.63
C VAL A 493 6.04 -11.16 17.90
N ASN A 494 6.76 -10.89 18.97
CA ASN A 494 7.15 -9.53 19.33
C ASN A 494 8.11 -8.91 18.31
N ALA A 495 9.10 -9.67 17.84
CA ALA A 495 10.06 -9.21 16.83
C ALA A 495 9.38 -8.91 15.49
N VAL A 496 8.53 -9.80 15.02
CA VAL A 496 7.74 -9.60 13.79
C VAL A 496 6.87 -8.36 13.92
N ASN A 497 6.15 -8.22 15.04
CA ASN A 497 5.22 -7.10 15.22
C ASN A 497 5.93 -5.75 15.30
N ALA A 498 7.11 -5.67 15.91
CA ALA A 498 7.89 -4.43 15.94
C ALA A 498 8.30 -3.98 14.52
N LEU A 499 8.74 -4.92 13.68
CA LEU A 499 9.08 -4.63 12.28
C LEU A 499 7.82 -4.33 11.45
N ALA A 500 6.73 -5.08 11.67
CA ALA A 500 5.47 -4.87 10.97
C ALA A 500 4.86 -3.49 11.27
N GLU A 501 4.89 -3.05 12.50
CA GLU A 501 4.44 -1.72 12.90
C GLU A 501 5.23 -0.62 12.19
N GLN A 502 6.54 -0.75 12.12
CA GLN A 502 7.38 0.18 11.36
C GLN A 502 7.03 0.18 9.87
N ALA A 503 6.84 -0.99 9.28
CA ALA A 503 6.44 -1.11 7.87
C ALA A 503 5.11 -0.43 7.60
N ARG A 504 4.12 -0.60 8.48
CA ARG A 504 2.81 0.07 8.40
C ARG A 504 2.94 1.59 8.46
N ARG A 505 3.78 2.11 9.35
CA ARG A 505 4.02 3.55 9.44
C ARG A 505 4.67 4.14 8.20
N LEU A 506 5.68 3.45 7.66
CA LEU A 506 6.45 3.93 6.51
C LEU A 506 5.71 3.77 5.18
N THR A 507 4.96 2.67 5.04
CA THR A 507 4.29 2.26 3.80
C THR A 507 2.96 1.58 4.10
N PRO A 508 1.93 2.31 4.48
CA PRO A 508 0.70 1.77 5.09
C PRO A 508 -0.06 0.77 4.22
N ASN A 509 0.01 0.91 2.91
CA ASN A 509 -0.72 0.08 1.96
C ASN A 509 0.09 -1.10 1.44
N LYS A 510 1.32 -1.25 1.88
CA LYS A 510 2.17 -2.34 1.43
C LYS A 510 1.92 -3.58 2.27
N LYS A 511 1.95 -4.73 1.63
CA LYS A 511 1.75 -6.02 2.29
C LYS A 511 2.98 -6.40 3.11
N ILE A 512 2.76 -7.15 4.17
CA ILE A 512 3.82 -7.66 5.03
C ILE A 512 3.78 -9.18 4.99
N LEU A 513 4.92 -9.77 4.63
CA LEU A 513 5.10 -11.20 4.43
C LEU A 513 6.18 -11.73 5.37
N ILE A 514 5.93 -12.88 5.96
CA ILE A 514 6.93 -13.71 6.66
C ILE A 514 6.96 -15.12 6.07
N SER A 515 8.11 -15.81 6.20
CA SER A 515 8.30 -17.17 5.69
C SER A 515 8.94 -18.06 6.76
N PRO A 516 8.17 -18.49 7.78
CA PRO A 516 8.69 -19.32 8.85
C PRO A 516 8.95 -20.76 8.40
N TYR A 517 9.80 -21.47 9.17
CA TYR A 517 10.11 -22.88 8.99
C TYR A 517 9.66 -23.73 10.19
N GLY A 518 9.82 -25.03 10.11
CA GLY A 518 9.52 -25.96 11.19
C GLY A 518 8.17 -26.67 11.05
N MET A 519 7.59 -26.65 9.86
CA MET A 519 6.30 -27.31 9.59
C MET A 519 6.31 -28.79 9.98
N VAL A 520 7.44 -29.48 9.81
CA VAL A 520 7.59 -30.91 10.09
C VAL A 520 7.38 -31.25 11.57
N ASN A 521 7.77 -30.35 12.47
CA ASN A 521 7.73 -30.54 13.92
C ASN A 521 6.74 -29.63 14.65
N SER A 522 5.87 -28.93 13.89
CA SER A 522 4.87 -28.01 14.47
C SER A 522 3.64 -28.79 14.95
N ASP A 523 3.07 -28.33 16.07
CA ASP A 523 1.80 -28.80 16.59
C ASP A 523 0.67 -27.85 16.21
N PHE A 524 0.10 -28.06 15.02
CA PHE A 524 -1.00 -27.25 14.51
C PHE A 524 -2.34 -27.52 15.23
N ASP A 525 -2.43 -28.60 16.00
CA ASP A 525 -3.65 -28.95 16.77
C ASP A 525 -3.67 -28.27 18.15
N ASP A 526 -2.54 -27.70 18.59
CA ASP A 526 -2.49 -26.93 19.83
C ASP A 526 -3.23 -25.58 19.66
N PRO A 527 -4.28 -25.28 20.47
CA PRO A 527 -4.99 -24.02 20.41
C PRO A 527 -4.09 -22.78 20.59
N GLU A 528 -2.98 -22.93 21.28
CA GLU A 528 -2.00 -21.88 21.48
C GLU A 528 -1.31 -21.48 20.17
N TYR A 529 -1.18 -22.39 19.22
CA TYR A 529 -0.64 -22.12 17.89
C TYR A 529 -1.48 -21.05 17.19
N GLU A 530 -2.80 -21.27 17.07
CA GLU A 530 -3.75 -20.31 16.49
C GLU A 530 -3.74 -18.97 17.25
N ARG A 531 -3.73 -19.04 18.58
CA ARG A 531 -3.72 -17.83 19.42
C ARG A 531 -2.51 -16.96 19.17
N ARG A 532 -1.33 -17.52 19.00
CA ARG A 532 -0.10 -16.76 18.70
C ARG A 532 -0.09 -16.20 17.29
N LEU A 533 -0.52 -16.98 16.31
CA LEU A 533 -0.67 -16.48 14.94
C LEU A 533 -1.64 -15.31 14.85
N SER A 534 -2.75 -15.34 15.61
CA SER A 534 -3.75 -14.28 15.61
C SER A 534 -3.21 -12.92 16.06
N ARG A 535 -2.09 -12.91 16.77
CA ARG A 535 -1.42 -11.69 17.25
C ARG A 535 -0.42 -11.09 16.27
N LEU A 536 -0.08 -11.83 15.21
CA LEU A 536 0.85 -11.33 14.18
C LEU A 536 0.21 -10.23 13.35
N LYS A 537 0.92 -9.12 13.18
CA LYS A 537 0.49 -7.95 12.40
C LYS A 537 0.98 -8.03 10.95
N VAL A 538 0.86 -9.19 10.35
CA VAL A 538 1.28 -9.47 8.98
C VAL A 538 0.08 -9.73 8.07
N ASP A 539 0.26 -9.58 6.76
CA ASP A 539 -0.79 -9.83 5.77
C ASP A 539 -0.69 -11.23 5.17
N VAL A 540 0.52 -11.77 5.08
CA VAL A 540 0.80 -13.03 4.40
C VAL A 540 1.79 -13.84 5.22
N ILE A 541 1.47 -15.12 5.43
CA ILE A 541 2.45 -16.09 5.90
C ILE A 541 2.65 -17.11 4.78
N THR A 542 3.88 -17.19 4.28
CA THR A 542 4.28 -18.17 3.27
C THR A 542 5.17 -19.23 3.89
N TYR A 543 4.54 -20.32 4.33
CA TYR A 543 5.24 -21.36 5.07
C TYR A 543 6.19 -22.14 4.16
N GLN A 544 7.41 -22.35 4.63
CA GLN A 544 8.36 -23.25 3.98
C GLN A 544 7.84 -24.68 4.07
N ASP A 545 7.69 -25.34 2.92
CA ASP A 545 7.16 -26.71 2.88
C ASP A 545 8.18 -27.77 3.31
N GLU A 546 9.44 -27.40 3.41
CA GLU A 546 10.56 -28.20 3.91
C GLU A 546 10.77 -29.57 3.20
N VAL A 547 10.26 -29.70 2.00
CA VAL A 547 10.41 -30.96 1.22
C VAL A 547 11.81 -31.12 0.64
N GLY A 548 12.44 -30.01 0.22
CA GLY A 548 13.84 -29.96 -0.20
C GLY A 548 14.83 -30.02 0.97
N CYS A 549 14.46 -29.39 1.95
CA CYS A 549 14.90 -29.12 3.31
C CYS A 549 16.39 -29.02 3.64
N VAL A 550 16.72 -27.84 4.09
CA VAL A 550 18.01 -27.48 4.67
C VAL A 550 18.18 -27.99 6.12
N ARG A 551 17.09 -28.36 6.78
CA ARG A 551 17.05 -28.78 8.19
C ARG A 551 16.56 -30.22 8.34
N GLU A 552 15.27 -30.42 8.42
CA GLU A 552 14.64 -31.77 8.46
C GLU A 552 13.66 -31.90 7.31
N LYS A 553 13.84 -32.95 6.52
CA LYS A 553 13.06 -33.19 5.32
C LYS A 553 11.61 -33.54 5.66
N PHE A 554 10.65 -32.77 5.14
CA PHE A 554 9.25 -33.07 5.36
C PHE A 554 8.73 -34.16 4.42
N PRO A 555 8.11 -35.24 4.95
CA PRO A 555 7.54 -36.29 4.12
C PRO A 555 6.35 -35.83 3.29
N LEU A 556 6.38 -36.04 1.98
CA LEU A 556 5.29 -35.63 1.07
C LEU A 556 3.92 -36.20 1.47
N VAL A 557 3.87 -37.41 2.05
CA VAL A 557 2.63 -38.07 2.47
C VAL A 557 1.89 -37.29 3.57
N ARG A 558 2.59 -36.50 4.38
CA ARG A 558 2.03 -35.71 5.47
C ARG A 558 1.78 -34.26 5.07
N LEU A 559 2.32 -33.82 3.95
CA LEU A 559 2.30 -32.41 3.55
C LEU A 559 0.86 -31.90 3.33
N LYS A 560 0.04 -32.69 2.65
CA LYS A 560 -1.36 -32.33 2.39
C LYS A 560 -2.17 -32.12 3.68
N GLU A 561 -2.00 -32.99 4.66
CA GLU A 561 -2.67 -32.90 5.96
C GLU A 561 -2.29 -31.61 6.69
N ASN A 562 -1.00 -31.28 6.73
CA ASN A 562 -0.51 -30.08 7.39
C ASN A 562 -0.97 -28.79 6.69
N TRP A 563 -1.02 -28.78 5.35
CA TRP A 563 -1.62 -27.66 4.63
C TRP A 563 -3.11 -27.47 4.96
N GLN A 564 -3.86 -28.55 5.10
CA GLN A 564 -5.27 -28.49 5.47
C GLN A 564 -5.47 -27.96 6.91
N LYS A 565 -4.62 -28.36 7.85
CA LYS A 565 -4.63 -27.81 9.22
C LYS A 565 -4.33 -26.32 9.22
N LEU A 566 -3.32 -25.88 8.49
CA LEU A 566 -2.99 -24.47 8.33
C LEU A 566 -4.14 -23.71 7.66
N ARG A 567 -4.80 -24.27 6.65
CA ARG A 567 -5.97 -23.64 6.03
C ARG A 567 -7.08 -23.42 7.06
N THR A 568 -7.37 -24.40 7.89
CA THR A 568 -8.38 -24.29 8.96
C THR A 568 -8.04 -23.18 9.96
N ILE A 569 -6.78 -23.03 10.33
CA ILE A 569 -6.31 -21.96 11.21
C ILE A 569 -6.44 -20.62 10.51
N HIS A 570 -5.90 -20.48 9.32
CA HIS A 570 -5.92 -19.22 8.57
C HIS A 570 -7.32 -18.76 8.18
N ASP A 571 -8.27 -19.68 8.07
CA ASP A 571 -9.68 -19.33 7.82
C ASP A 571 -10.31 -18.52 8.93
N LYS A 572 -9.77 -18.59 10.13
CA LYS A 572 -10.20 -17.81 11.28
C LYS A 572 -9.42 -16.50 11.44
N LEU A 573 -8.35 -16.33 10.67
CA LEU A 573 -7.44 -15.19 10.72
C LEU A 573 -7.59 -14.32 9.47
N ASN A 574 -7.27 -13.04 9.60
CA ASN A 574 -7.17 -12.14 8.45
C ASN A 574 -5.74 -12.10 7.88
N ILE A 575 -5.13 -13.28 7.73
CA ILE A 575 -3.77 -13.47 7.24
C ILE A 575 -3.82 -14.47 6.09
N ALA A 576 -3.34 -14.09 4.91
CA ALA A 576 -3.30 -14.95 3.75
C ALA A 576 -2.33 -16.13 3.96
N LEU A 577 -2.71 -17.29 3.47
CA LEU A 577 -1.92 -18.53 3.52
C LEU A 577 -1.28 -18.75 2.16
N TRP A 578 0.04 -18.63 2.09
CA TRP A 578 0.82 -18.96 0.90
C TRP A 578 1.74 -20.16 1.19
N ALA A 579 2.14 -20.85 0.14
CA ALA A 579 3.15 -21.91 0.22
C ALA A 579 4.48 -21.39 -0.33
N ASN A 580 5.56 -21.66 0.40
CA ASN A 580 6.93 -21.52 -0.08
C ASN A 580 7.42 -22.91 -0.46
N CYS A 581 7.36 -23.21 -1.76
CA CYS A 581 7.73 -24.49 -2.33
C CYS A 581 9.25 -24.56 -2.50
N GLU A 582 9.90 -25.46 -1.81
CA GLU A 582 11.33 -25.71 -1.98
C GLU A 582 11.59 -26.46 -3.28
N THR A 583 12.16 -25.80 -4.25
CA THR A 583 12.39 -26.33 -5.62
C THR A 583 13.74 -26.99 -5.79
N PHE A 584 14.52 -27.09 -4.73
CA PHE A 584 15.83 -27.72 -4.70
C PHE A 584 15.81 -29.09 -4.02
N THR A 585 16.86 -29.86 -4.23
CA THR A 585 17.24 -31.04 -3.44
C THR A 585 18.74 -31.03 -3.24
N TRP A 586 19.21 -31.86 -2.33
CA TRP A 586 20.65 -32.09 -2.16
C TRP A 586 21.15 -33.06 -3.22
N GLU A 587 22.31 -32.80 -3.82
CA GLU A 587 22.95 -33.68 -4.79
C GLU A 587 23.23 -35.06 -4.18
N ASP A 588 23.65 -35.08 -2.92
CA ASP A 588 23.74 -36.31 -2.11
C ASP A 588 22.46 -36.45 -1.27
N GLU A 589 21.55 -37.29 -1.70
CA GLU A 589 20.25 -37.46 -1.04
C GLU A 589 20.33 -38.04 0.39
N LEU A 590 21.41 -38.70 0.74
CA LEU A 590 21.57 -39.32 2.07
C LEU A 590 22.06 -38.34 3.14
N ASN A 591 22.61 -37.22 2.69
CA ASN A 591 23.12 -36.19 3.57
C ASN A 591 23.26 -34.87 2.81
N ASP A 592 22.13 -33.94 2.58
CA ASP A 592 22.92 -33.39 3.55
C ASP A 592 23.49 -32.04 3.22
N ARG A 593 23.38 -31.19 4.18
CA ARG A 593 23.94 -29.84 4.30
C ARG A 593 25.38 -29.64 3.82
N THR A 594 26.04 -30.73 3.35
CA THR A 594 27.41 -30.71 2.86
C THR A 594 27.53 -30.95 1.36
N SER A 595 26.46 -31.37 0.68
CA SER A 595 26.45 -31.48 -0.78
C SER A 595 25.88 -30.21 -1.44
N ALA A 596 26.05 -30.09 -2.74
CA ALA A 596 25.48 -28.99 -3.50
C ALA A 596 23.94 -29.06 -3.57
N LEU A 597 23.31 -27.93 -3.70
CA LEU A 597 21.90 -27.84 -4.06
C LEU A 597 21.76 -27.99 -5.57
N ILE A 598 20.82 -28.83 -5.98
CA ILE A 598 20.46 -29.05 -7.37
C ILE A 598 18.95 -28.94 -7.55
N PRO A 599 18.43 -28.69 -8.77
CA PRO A 599 16.99 -28.64 -9.02
C PRO A 599 16.32 -29.95 -8.67
N ALA A 600 15.16 -29.88 -8.02
CA ALA A 600 14.33 -31.01 -7.71
C ALA A 600 13.68 -31.61 -8.95
N ALA A 601 13.34 -32.90 -8.91
CA ALA A 601 12.55 -33.54 -9.94
C ALA A 601 11.19 -32.87 -10.09
N TYR A 602 10.75 -32.60 -11.31
CA TYR A 602 9.48 -31.95 -11.60
C TYR A 602 8.28 -32.68 -11.00
N SER A 603 8.29 -34.01 -10.98
CA SER A 603 7.24 -34.80 -10.34
C SER A 603 7.10 -34.53 -8.84
N ARG A 604 8.22 -34.26 -8.15
CA ARG A 604 8.19 -33.86 -6.74
C ARG A 604 7.56 -32.48 -6.60
N LEU A 605 7.94 -31.52 -7.44
CA LEU A 605 7.36 -30.18 -7.44
C LEU A 605 5.85 -30.21 -7.66
N LEU A 606 5.38 -31.02 -8.62
CA LEU A 606 3.94 -31.21 -8.85
C LEU A 606 3.22 -31.74 -7.61
N SER A 607 3.82 -32.68 -6.88
CA SER A 607 3.24 -33.21 -5.64
C SER A 607 3.16 -32.16 -4.54
N GLN A 608 4.18 -31.31 -4.41
CA GLN A 608 4.17 -30.17 -3.48
C GLN A 608 3.08 -29.15 -3.85
N GLN A 609 3.00 -28.77 -5.11
CA GLN A 609 1.98 -27.86 -5.62
C GLN A 609 0.57 -28.44 -5.46
N ALA A 610 0.37 -29.71 -5.75
CA ALA A 610 -0.93 -30.38 -5.60
C ALA A 610 -1.39 -30.40 -4.14
N ALA A 611 -0.49 -30.66 -3.19
CA ALA A 611 -0.81 -30.65 -1.76
C ALA A 611 -1.24 -29.26 -1.27
N ALA A 612 -0.49 -28.23 -1.65
CA ALA A 612 -0.81 -26.85 -1.31
C ALA A 612 -2.11 -26.37 -1.99
N SER A 613 -2.29 -26.70 -3.27
CA SER A 613 -3.50 -26.36 -4.04
C SER A 613 -4.76 -27.00 -3.47
N ALA A 614 -4.68 -28.27 -3.07
CA ALA A 614 -5.80 -28.98 -2.47
C ALA A 614 -6.27 -28.36 -1.14
N ALA A 615 -5.37 -27.72 -0.40
CA ALA A 615 -5.70 -26.97 0.80
C ALA A 615 -6.20 -25.55 0.53
N GLY A 616 -6.18 -25.09 -0.72
CA GLY A 616 -6.66 -23.75 -1.09
C GLY A 616 -5.73 -22.63 -0.67
N VAL A 617 -4.41 -22.82 -0.69
CA VAL A 617 -3.46 -21.72 -0.49
C VAL A 617 -3.69 -20.66 -1.56
N GLU A 618 -3.56 -19.38 -1.21
CA GLU A 618 -3.85 -18.31 -2.15
C GLU A 618 -2.79 -18.21 -3.26
N ASN A 619 -1.51 -18.37 -2.92
CA ASN A 619 -0.41 -18.39 -3.88
C ASN A 619 0.66 -19.42 -3.49
N ILE A 620 1.41 -19.85 -4.50
CA ILE A 620 2.60 -20.68 -4.35
C ILE A 620 3.79 -19.91 -4.89
N VAL A 621 4.81 -19.73 -4.07
CA VAL A 621 6.10 -19.13 -4.44
C VAL A 621 7.20 -20.16 -4.26
N SER A 622 8.31 -19.99 -4.97
CA SER A 622 9.41 -20.95 -4.93
C SER A 622 10.63 -20.41 -4.17
N PHE A 623 11.28 -21.25 -3.44
CA PHE A 623 12.64 -21.04 -2.99
C PHE A 623 13.55 -22.01 -3.74
N MET A 624 14.38 -21.53 -4.65
CA MET A 624 14.60 -20.16 -5.08
C MET A 624 14.90 -20.13 -6.59
N PHE A 625 15.03 -18.90 -7.16
CA PHE A 625 15.35 -18.74 -8.57
C PHE A 625 16.84 -19.00 -8.86
N CYS A 626 17.71 -18.19 -8.30
CA CYS A 626 19.13 -18.21 -8.65
C CYS A 626 19.80 -19.56 -8.37
N GLY A 627 20.34 -20.18 -9.43
CA GLY A 627 21.05 -21.45 -9.37
C GLY A 627 20.16 -22.70 -9.33
N ILE A 628 18.84 -22.56 -9.29
CA ILE A 628 17.89 -23.68 -9.27
C ILE A 628 16.94 -23.62 -10.46
N ILE A 629 16.45 -22.43 -10.81
CA ILE A 629 15.58 -22.20 -11.96
C ILE A 629 16.30 -21.24 -12.88
N GLU A 630 16.58 -21.65 -14.11
CA GLU A 630 17.18 -20.82 -15.17
C GLU A 630 16.49 -21.04 -16.51
#